data_accd72a2fa88cd858f965b10ac286531
#
_entry.id   accd72a2fa88cd858f965b10ac286531
#
_cell.length_a   1.000
_cell.length_b   1.000
_cell.length_c   1.000
_cell.angle_alpha   90.00
_cell.angle_beta   90.00
_cell.angle_gamma   90.00
#
_symmetry.space_group_name_H-M   'P 1'
#
loop_
_entity.id
_entity.type
_entity.pdbx_description
1 polymer ?
#
loop_
_entity_poly.entity_id
_entity_poly.type
_entity_poly.pdbx_seq_one_letter_code
_entity_poly.pdbx_strand_id
1 'polypeptide(L)'
;MKTEEIGRLCLWTIYVIFAVSAAVLLAGLARIVFFGWSPPSFYYYVFSIVILESIGLLFLWMRNTFGLRTSMKAVTYTSDEEINNYMKKLISSGSTLDIVSGRLHWVSEDKTVKKKMIERAKNAEINIYLPGENQIAQELGMNGLHIHIIPSLGRDQHARFTLVDKNRPGSAILAVGCGRIPKFIISEFYEDSYPQVVALARDYINRLSEEERNA
;
A
#
# COMPACT_ATOMS: atom_id res chain seq x y z
N MET A 1 0.26 20.07 -0.07
CA MET A 1 1.45 19.56 0.64
C MET A 1 1.29 18.05 0.72
N LYS A 2 2.20 17.27 0.13
CA LYS A 2 2.08 15.80 0.09
C LYS A 2 2.28 15.23 1.50
N THR A 3 1.53 14.21 1.87
CA THR A 3 1.60 13.54 3.19
C THR A 3 3.02 13.11 3.58
N GLU A 4 3.86 12.76 2.60
CA GLU A 4 5.29 12.45 2.81
C GLU A 4 6.11 13.66 3.27
N GLU A 5 5.80 14.87 2.79
CA GLU A 5 6.50 16.11 3.22
C GLU A 5 6.16 16.45 4.66
N ILE A 6 4.89 16.25 5.07
CA ILE A 6 4.47 16.45 6.47
C ILE A 6 5.17 15.44 7.38
N GLY A 7 5.28 14.17 6.97
CA GLY A 7 5.98 13.15 7.73
C GLY A 7 7.47 13.45 7.93
N ARG A 8 8.16 13.91 6.88
CA ARG A 8 9.57 14.34 6.96
C ARG A 8 9.74 15.57 7.84
N LEU A 9 8.83 16.55 7.72
CA LEU A 9 8.87 17.76 8.52
C LEU A 9 8.70 17.43 10.02
N CYS A 10 7.75 16.57 10.38
CA CYS A 10 7.57 16.10 11.74
C CYS A 10 8.79 15.36 12.29
N LEU A 11 9.41 14.47 11.52
CA LEU A 11 10.64 13.80 11.91
C LEU A 11 11.78 14.77 12.13
N TRP A 12 11.97 15.72 11.23
CA TRP A 12 13.01 16.76 11.36
C TRP A 12 12.80 17.63 12.60
N THR A 13 11.56 18.03 12.89
CA THR A 13 11.21 18.79 14.09
C THR A 13 11.56 18.03 15.37
N ILE A 14 11.27 16.72 15.41
CA ILE A 14 11.61 15.86 16.54
C ILE A 14 13.15 15.79 16.76
N TYR A 15 13.93 15.58 15.69
CA TYR A 15 15.39 15.58 15.77
C TYR A 15 15.96 16.91 16.26
N VAL A 16 15.41 18.05 15.82
CA VAL A 16 15.82 19.37 16.28
C VAL A 16 15.54 19.54 17.77
N ILE A 17 14.34 19.13 18.24
CA ILE A 17 14.01 19.18 19.67
C ILE A 17 14.99 18.36 20.49
N PHE A 18 15.28 17.11 20.09
CA PHE A 18 16.26 16.26 20.77
C PHE A 18 17.65 16.87 20.81
N ALA A 19 18.13 17.42 19.69
CA ALA A 19 19.45 18.05 19.62
C ALA A 19 19.54 19.28 20.54
N VAL A 20 18.50 20.10 20.59
CA VAL A 20 18.45 21.27 21.50
C VAL A 20 18.41 20.82 22.96
N SER A 21 17.59 19.83 23.30
CA SER A 21 17.50 19.31 24.68
C SER A 21 18.83 18.71 25.14
N ALA A 22 19.50 17.93 24.29
CA ALA A 22 20.83 17.37 24.59
C ALA A 22 21.88 18.48 24.81
N ALA A 23 21.85 19.54 23.99
CA ALA A 23 22.75 20.68 24.15
C ALA A 23 22.51 21.41 25.48
N VAL A 24 21.26 21.63 25.86
CA VAL A 24 20.89 22.26 27.14
C VAL A 24 21.35 21.41 28.35
N LEU A 25 21.14 20.07 28.27
CA LEU A 25 21.61 19.14 29.31
C LEU A 25 23.13 19.16 29.44
N LEU A 26 23.85 19.10 28.32
CA LEU A 26 25.34 19.15 28.35
C LEU A 26 25.85 20.47 28.88
N ALA A 27 25.27 21.61 28.51
CA ALA A 27 25.63 22.92 29.02
C ALA A 27 25.36 23.03 30.54
N GLY A 28 24.23 22.47 31.01
CA GLY A 28 23.90 22.40 32.44
C GLY A 28 24.87 21.55 33.23
N LEU A 29 25.25 20.36 32.73
CA LEU A 29 26.26 19.48 33.35
C LEU A 29 27.63 20.16 33.39
N ALA A 30 28.06 20.79 32.29
CA ALA A 30 29.32 21.52 32.24
C ALA A 30 29.34 22.64 33.31
N ARG A 31 28.26 23.35 33.49
CA ARG A 31 28.16 24.41 34.52
C ARG A 31 28.29 23.88 35.94
N ILE A 32 27.68 22.73 36.24
CA ILE A 32 27.82 22.06 37.55
C ILE A 32 29.27 21.64 37.78
N VAL A 33 29.91 21.01 36.79
CA VAL A 33 31.26 20.48 36.90
C VAL A 33 32.30 21.59 37.05
N PHE A 34 32.17 22.70 36.29
CA PHE A 34 33.18 23.75 36.28
C PHE A 34 32.97 24.86 37.33
N PHE A 35 31.74 25.10 37.74
CA PHE A 35 31.41 26.20 38.64
C PHE A 35 30.81 25.76 39.97
N GLY A 36 30.56 24.45 40.20
CA GLY A 36 30.06 23.92 41.46
C GLY A 36 28.68 24.43 41.90
N TRP A 37 27.96 25.09 40.98
CA TRP A 37 26.71 25.76 41.32
C TRP A 37 25.51 25.03 40.69
N SER A 38 24.65 24.46 41.55
CA SER A 38 23.40 23.83 41.11
C SER A 38 22.21 24.41 41.89
N PRO A 39 21.47 25.38 41.32
CA PRO A 39 20.25 25.82 41.98
C PRO A 39 19.24 24.67 42.03
N PRO A 40 18.43 24.52 43.09
CA PRO A 40 17.42 23.46 43.23
C PRO A 40 16.47 23.36 42.05
N SER A 41 16.15 24.50 41.45
CA SER A 41 15.28 24.59 40.23
C SER A 41 15.89 23.89 39.01
N PHE A 42 17.22 23.76 38.93
CA PHE A 42 17.88 23.10 37.79
C PHE A 42 17.51 21.62 37.69
N TYR A 43 17.41 20.91 38.80
CA TYR A 43 17.03 19.51 38.84
C TYR A 43 15.61 19.30 38.34
N TYR A 44 14.67 20.21 38.65
CA TYR A 44 13.30 20.13 38.12
C TYR A 44 13.25 20.33 36.61
N TYR A 45 14.05 21.26 36.04
CA TYR A 45 14.12 21.46 34.60
C TYR A 45 14.69 20.24 33.89
N VAL A 46 15.81 19.69 34.38
CA VAL A 46 16.44 18.48 33.84
C VAL A 46 15.44 17.31 33.86
N PHE A 47 14.78 17.10 35.00
CA PHE A 47 13.81 16.03 35.14
C PHE A 47 12.60 16.18 34.19
N SER A 48 12.09 17.39 34.03
CA SER A 48 11.00 17.67 33.10
C SER A 48 11.39 17.41 31.64
N ILE A 49 12.60 17.79 31.23
CA ILE A 49 13.12 17.53 29.87
C ILE A 49 13.23 16.03 29.63
N VAL A 50 13.82 15.27 30.58
CA VAL A 50 13.98 13.81 30.47
C VAL A 50 12.63 13.10 30.37
N ILE A 51 11.64 13.53 31.14
CA ILE A 51 10.28 12.98 31.04
C ILE A 51 9.69 13.26 29.67
N LEU A 52 9.79 14.49 29.17
CA LEU A 52 9.21 14.88 27.87
C LEU A 52 9.86 14.09 26.72
N GLU A 53 11.16 13.92 26.75
CA GLU A 53 11.90 13.11 25.79
C GLU A 53 11.50 11.63 25.85
N SER A 54 11.36 11.08 27.07
CA SER A 54 10.92 9.69 27.27
C SER A 54 9.53 9.44 26.72
N ILE A 55 8.61 10.37 26.90
CA ILE A 55 7.24 10.32 26.32
C ILE A 55 7.32 10.41 24.80
N GLY A 56 8.13 11.29 24.24
CA GLY A 56 8.35 11.42 22.80
C GLY A 56 8.91 10.14 22.17
N LEU A 57 9.91 9.53 22.80
CA LEU A 57 10.48 8.24 22.38
C LEU A 57 9.47 7.11 22.48
N LEU A 58 8.70 7.05 23.56
CA LEU A 58 7.65 6.05 23.73
C LEU A 58 6.58 6.19 22.63
N PHE A 59 6.18 7.40 22.29
CA PHE A 59 5.23 7.67 21.23
C PHE A 59 5.78 7.26 19.86
N LEU A 60 7.05 7.56 19.56
CA LEU A 60 7.73 7.13 18.33
C LEU A 60 7.85 5.61 18.26
N TRP A 61 8.21 4.98 19.37
CA TRP A 61 8.30 3.53 19.48
C TRP A 61 6.93 2.87 19.28
N MET A 62 5.88 3.36 19.95
CA MET A 62 4.52 2.90 19.76
C MET A 62 4.08 3.05 18.29
N ARG A 63 4.33 4.20 17.68
CA ARG A 63 4.00 4.45 16.25
C ARG A 63 4.73 3.48 15.33
N ASN A 64 5.97 3.14 15.64
CA ASN A 64 6.78 2.23 14.81
C ASN A 64 6.42 0.76 15.07
N THR A 65 6.12 0.38 16.33
CA THR A 65 5.88 -1.01 16.73
C THR A 65 4.43 -1.43 16.51
N PHE A 66 3.46 -0.55 16.82
CA PHE A 66 2.04 -0.85 16.61
C PHE A 66 1.55 -0.47 15.21
N GLY A 67 2.50 -0.08 14.33
CA GLY A 67 2.19 0.13 12.91
C GLY A 67 0.91 0.94 12.76
N LEU A 68 0.87 2.18 13.27
CA LEU A 68 -0.10 3.16 12.78
C LEU A 68 0.27 3.52 11.33
N ARG A 69 0.63 2.51 10.54
CA ARG A 69 0.51 2.49 9.11
C ARG A 69 -0.96 2.37 8.76
N THR A 70 -1.77 3.31 9.25
CA THR A 70 -3.09 3.61 8.70
C THR A 70 -2.90 4.25 7.33
N SER A 71 -2.15 3.65 6.49
CA SER A 71 -2.01 4.13 5.12
C SER A 71 -2.70 3.18 4.17
N MET A 72 -4.03 3.11 4.27
CA MET A 72 -4.80 2.87 3.08
C MET A 72 -4.36 3.97 2.10
N LYS A 73 -3.55 3.60 1.12
CA LYS A 73 -3.11 4.54 0.10
C LYS A 73 -4.23 4.63 -0.93
N ALA A 74 -5.15 5.58 -0.76
CA ALA A 74 -6.14 5.90 -1.76
C ALA A 74 -5.63 7.03 -2.64
N VAL A 75 -5.52 6.78 -3.94
CA VAL A 75 -5.10 7.78 -4.94
C VAL A 75 -6.22 7.98 -5.94
N THR A 76 -6.56 9.24 -6.19
CA THR A 76 -7.52 9.60 -7.24
C THR A 76 -6.77 9.84 -8.53
N TYR A 77 -7.21 9.18 -9.59
CA TYR A 77 -6.71 9.30 -10.94
C TYR A 77 -7.70 10.08 -11.79
N THR A 78 -7.20 10.94 -12.65
CA THR A 78 -7.99 11.85 -13.47
C THR A 78 -7.95 11.48 -14.96
N SER A 79 -7.03 10.60 -15.35
CA SER A 79 -6.86 10.15 -16.73
C SER A 79 -6.58 8.64 -16.81
N ASP A 80 -6.90 8.04 -17.96
CA ASP A 80 -6.60 6.65 -18.28
C ASP A 80 -5.09 6.39 -18.32
N GLU A 81 -4.30 7.35 -18.75
CA GLU A 81 -2.85 7.25 -18.79
C GLU A 81 -2.25 7.06 -17.38
N GLU A 82 -2.74 7.81 -16.39
CA GLU A 82 -2.32 7.66 -14.99
C GLU A 82 -2.67 6.28 -14.45
N ILE A 83 -3.90 5.79 -14.72
CA ILE A 83 -4.35 4.46 -14.34
C ILE A 83 -3.47 3.39 -14.99
N ASN A 84 -3.21 3.51 -16.29
CA ASN A 84 -2.38 2.59 -17.03
C ASN A 84 -0.93 2.55 -16.51
N ASN A 85 -0.37 3.70 -16.15
CA ASN A 85 0.96 3.78 -15.53
C ASN A 85 1.00 3.13 -14.15
N TYR A 86 -0.08 3.28 -13.36
CA TYR A 86 -0.23 2.56 -12.11
C TYR A 86 -0.31 1.04 -12.33
N MET A 87 -1.17 0.59 -13.25
CA MET A 87 -1.34 -0.83 -13.56
C MET A 87 -0.05 -1.47 -14.09
N LYS A 88 0.74 -0.75 -14.90
CA LYS A 88 2.07 -1.21 -15.34
C LYS A 88 3.02 -1.49 -14.17
N LYS A 89 2.98 -0.67 -13.12
CA LYS A 89 3.77 -0.89 -11.89
C LYS A 89 3.25 -2.10 -11.13
N LEU A 90 1.93 -2.19 -10.96
CA LEU A 90 1.30 -3.29 -10.23
C LEU A 90 1.55 -4.64 -10.91
N ILE A 91 1.40 -4.74 -12.25
CA ILE A 91 1.71 -5.94 -13.03
C ILE A 91 3.17 -6.35 -12.88
N SER A 92 4.09 -5.40 -12.67
CA SER A 92 5.52 -5.68 -12.50
C SER A 92 5.88 -6.15 -11.10
N SER A 93 5.00 -5.95 -10.12
CA SER A 93 5.19 -6.39 -8.75
C SER A 93 4.75 -7.85 -8.57
N GLY A 94 5.35 -8.55 -7.63
CA GLY A 94 4.96 -9.89 -7.23
C GLY A 94 5.24 -11.00 -8.26
N SER A 95 4.90 -12.23 -7.90
CA SER A 95 5.06 -13.45 -8.72
C SER A 95 3.72 -14.02 -9.21
N THR A 96 2.62 -13.70 -8.53
CA THR A 96 1.26 -14.08 -8.92
C THR A 96 0.38 -12.85 -8.97
N LEU A 97 -0.53 -12.79 -9.96
CA LEU A 97 -1.54 -11.75 -10.08
C LEU A 97 -2.91 -12.39 -10.33
N ASP A 98 -3.87 -12.02 -9.51
CA ASP A 98 -5.28 -12.37 -9.70
C ASP A 98 -6.06 -11.07 -9.96
N ILE A 99 -6.65 -10.94 -11.15
CA ILE A 99 -7.32 -9.74 -11.63
C ILE A 99 -8.80 -10.02 -11.80
N VAL A 100 -9.64 -9.36 -11.02
CA VAL A 100 -11.10 -9.39 -11.19
C VAL A 100 -11.54 -8.12 -11.90
N SER A 101 -12.12 -8.26 -13.09
CA SER A 101 -12.47 -7.12 -13.95
C SER A 101 -13.74 -7.40 -14.75
N GLY A 102 -14.55 -6.35 -14.97
CA GLY A 102 -15.74 -6.47 -15.80
C GLY A 102 -15.48 -6.53 -17.32
N ARG A 103 -14.46 -5.87 -17.83
CA ARG A 103 -14.26 -5.67 -19.28
C ARG A 103 -12.84 -5.60 -19.79
N LEU A 104 -11.81 -5.52 -18.95
CA LEU A 104 -10.39 -5.30 -19.34
C LEU A 104 -10.15 -4.09 -20.27
N HIS A 105 -10.99 -3.06 -20.18
CA HIS A 105 -10.92 -1.90 -21.08
C HIS A 105 -9.55 -1.21 -21.07
N TRP A 106 -8.95 -1.07 -19.88
CA TRP A 106 -7.62 -0.50 -19.70
C TRP A 106 -6.49 -1.31 -20.38
N VAL A 107 -6.69 -2.61 -20.64
CA VAL A 107 -5.75 -3.44 -21.41
C VAL A 107 -5.94 -3.22 -22.91
N SER A 108 -7.21 -2.99 -23.37
CA SER A 108 -7.48 -2.79 -24.78
C SER A 108 -6.95 -1.46 -25.32
N GLU A 109 -6.94 -0.44 -24.49
CA GLU A 109 -6.55 0.91 -24.89
C GLU A 109 -5.04 1.12 -24.90
N ASP A 110 -4.28 0.39 -24.07
CA ASP A 110 -2.83 0.57 -23.97
C ASP A 110 -2.07 -0.69 -24.41
N LYS A 111 -1.55 -0.64 -25.63
CA LYS A 111 -0.72 -1.73 -26.19
C LYS A 111 0.49 -2.05 -25.31
N THR A 112 1.01 -1.07 -24.55
CA THR A 112 2.19 -1.28 -23.70
C THR A 112 1.83 -2.05 -22.44
N VAL A 113 0.65 -1.84 -21.86
CA VAL A 113 0.11 -2.62 -20.75
C VAL A 113 -0.08 -4.07 -21.20
N LYS A 114 -0.76 -4.27 -22.34
CA LYS A 114 -0.99 -5.61 -22.89
C LYS A 114 0.31 -6.38 -23.15
N LYS A 115 1.29 -5.72 -23.81
CA LYS A 115 2.60 -6.31 -24.05
C LYS A 115 3.28 -6.73 -22.75
N LYS A 116 3.21 -5.88 -21.72
CA LYS A 116 3.79 -6.14 -20.42
C LYS A 116 3.13 -7.32 -19.69
N MET A 117 1.81 -7.47 -19.79
CA MET A 117 1.11 -8.64 -19.25
C MET A 117 1.58 -9.93 -19.92
N ILE A 118 1.67 -9.94 -21.26
CA ILE A 118 2.15 -11.10 -22.04
C ILE A 118 3.60 -11.43 -21.71
N GLU A 119 4.48 -10.44 -21.62
CA GLU A 119 5.86 -10.64 -21.21
C GLU A 119 5.95 -11.22 -19.80
N ARG A 120 5.11 -10.72 -18.90
CA ARG A 120 5.09 -11.15 -17.51
C ARG A 120 4.55 -12.57 -17.33
N ALA A 121 3.56 -12.99 -18.13
CA ALA A 121 2.98 -14.33 -18.08
C ALA A 121 4.01 -15.45 -18.35
N LYS A 122 5.17 -15.14 -18.95
CA LYS A 122 6.26 -16.08 -19.12
C LYS A 122 6.94 -16.50 -17.81
N ASN A 123 6.88 -15.65 -16.79
CA ASN A 123 7.62 -15.79 -15.52
C ASN A 123 6.75 -15.64 -14.27
N ALA A 124 5.47 -15.37 -14.45
CA ALA A 124 4.52 -15.15 -13.35
C ALA A 124 3.16 -15.75 -13.71
N GLU A 125 2.47 -16.27 -12.72
CA GLU A 125 1.10 -16.73 -12.86
C GLU A 125 0.15 -15.52 -12.88
N ILE A 126 -0.61 -15.36 -13.96
CA ILE A 126 -1.60 -14.29 -14.11
C ILE A 126 -2.95 -14.91 -14.38
N ASN A 127 -3.86 -14.79 -13.42
CA ASN A 127 -5.23 -15.24 -13.49
C ASN A 127 -6.16 -14.03 -13.68
N ILE A 128 -7.10 -14.11 -14.63
CA ILE A 128 -8.03 -13.04 -14.95
C ILE A 128 -9.44 -13.60 -14.89
N TYR A 129 -10.28 -13.03 -14.02
CA TYR A 129 -11.66 -13.41 -13.80
C TYR A 129 -12.59 -12.40 -14.46
N LEU A 130 -13.43 -12.87 -15.39
CA LEU A 130 -14.32 -12.06 -16.23
C LEU A 130 -15.74 -12.61 -16.25
N PRO A 131 -16.77 -11.76 -16.38
CA PRO A 131 -18.17 -12.20 -16.51
C PRO A 131 -18.50 -12.86 -17.85
N GLY A 132 -17.63 -12.73 -18.84
CA GLY A 132 -17.83 -13.28 -20.17
C GLY A 132 -16.61 -13.09 -21.06
N GLU A 133 -16.58 -13.85 -22.13
CA GLU A 133 -15.51 -13.75 -23.12
C GLU A 133 -15.53 -12.41 -23.88
N ASN A 134 -14.36 -11.95 -24.23
CA ASN A 134 -14.13 -10.86 -25.15
C ASN A 134 -12.84 -11.08 -25.94
N GLN A 135 -12.65 -10.35 -27.03
CA GLN A 135 -11.51 -10.50 -27.93
C GLN A 135 -10.16 -10.35 -27.21
N ILE A 136 -10.09 -9.45 -26.23
CA ILE A 136 -8.86 -9.22 -25.44
C ILE A 136 -8.56 -10.43 -24.54
N ALA A 137 -9.58 -10.99 -23.91
CA ALA A 137 -9.41 -12.19 -23.08
C ALA A 137 -8.90 -13.38 -23.91
N GLN A 138 -9.47 -13.60 -25.10
CA GLN A 138 -9.02 -14.65 -26.00
C GLN A 138 -7.56 -14.43 -26.42
N GLU A 139 -7.18 -13.21 -26.79
CA GLU A 139 -5.81 -12.88 -27.17
C GLU A 139 -4.83 -13.08 -26.01
N LEU A 140 -5.19 -12.67 -24.79
CA LEU A 140 -4.36 -12.88 -23.61
C LEU A 140 -4.22 -14.37 -23.28
N GLY A 141 -5.32 -15.13 -23.36
CA GLY A 141 -5.31 -16.57 -23.13
C GLY A 141 -4.39 -17.32 -24.10
N MET A 142 -4.41 -16.98 -25.42
CA MET A 142 -3.50 -17.52 -26.41
C MET A 142 -2.01 -17.19 -26.11
N ASN A 143 -1.74 -16.18 -25.32
CA ASN A 143 -0.40 -15.76 -24.89
C ASN A 143 -0.01 -16.25 -23.49
N GLY A 144 -0.72 -17.23 -22.94
CA GLY A 144 -0.33 -17.93 -21.71
C GLY A 144 -0.86 -17.34 -20.41
N LEU A 145 -1.85 -16.42 -20.46
CA LEU A 145 -2.56 -15.99 -19.28
C LEU A 145 -3.74 -16.92 -19.00
N HIS A 146 -4.05 -17.16 -17.74
CA HIS A 146 -5.20 -17.96 -17.33
C HIS A 146 -6.46 -17.10 -17.29
N ILE A 147 -7.41 -17.37 -18.20
CA ILE A 147 -8.66 -16.64 -18.30
C ILE A 147 -9.77 -17.50 -17.71
N HIS A 148 -10.44 -16.98 -16.69
CA HIS A 148 -11.56 -17.61 -16.00
C HIS A 148 -12.86 -16.86 -16.33
N ILE A 149 -13.82 -17.56 -16.94
CA ILE A 149 -15.12 -16.99 -17.31
C ILE A 149 -16.13 -17.34 -16.22
N ILE A 150 -16.56 -16.34 -15.48
CA ILE A 150 -17.44 -16.46 -14.33
C ILE A 150 -18.73 -15.62 -14.59
N PRO A 151 -19.78 -16.21 -15.13
CA PRO A 151 -21.01 -15.49 -15.48
C PRO A 151 -21.68 -14.78 -14.29
N SER A 152 -21.52 -15.33 -13.08
CA SER A 152 -22.09 -14.77 -11.84
C SER A 152 -21.49 -13.42 -11.45
N LEU A 153 -20.27 -13.07 -11.95
CA LEU A 153 -19.66 -11.77 -11.71
C LEU A 153 -20.50 -10.59 -12.23
N GLY A 154 -21.38 -10.82 -13.22
CA GLY A 154 -22.21 -9.79 -13.82
C GLY A 154 -21.41 -8.70 -14.55
N ARG A 155 -21.99 -8.10 -15.61
CA ARG A 155 -21.31 -7.04 -16.38
C ARG A 155 -21.19 -5.72 -15.63
N ASP A 156 -22.04 -5.50 -14.64
CA ASP A 156 -22.14 -4.25 -13.88
C ASP A 156 -21.44 -4.32 -12.52
N GLN A 157 -20.58 -5.32 -12.34
CA GLN A 157 -19.81 -5.44 -11.11
C GLN A 157 -18.97 -4.18 -10.85
N HIS A 158 -19.28 -3.50 -9.75
CA HIS A 158 -18.62 -2.26 -9.35
C HIS A 158 -17.24 -2.51 -8.72
N ALA A 159 -17.05 -3.67 -8.11
CA ALA A 159 -15.76 -4.01 -7.47
C ALA A 159 -14.80 -4.60 -8.50
N ARG A 160 -13.78 -3.83 -8.84
CA ARG A 160 -12.63 -4.26 -9.64
C ARG A 160 -11.43 -4.28 -8.74
N PHE A 161 -10.74 -5.39 -8.71
CA PHE A 161 -9.54 -5.44 -7.89
C PHE A 161 -8.46 -6.34 -8.51
N THR A 162 -7.25 -6.11 -8.08
CA THR A 162 -6.08 -6.94 -8.39
C THR A 162 -5.43 -7.35 -7.09
N LEU A 163 -5.25 -8.64 -6.89
CA LEU A 163 -4.52 -9.23 -5.77
C LEU A 163 -3.17 -9.72 -6.28
N VAL A 164 -2.10 -9.20 -5.69
CA VAL A 164 -0.71 -9.56 -5.99
C VAL A 164 -0.21 -10.48 -4.91
N ASP A 165 0.53 -11.51 -5.28
CA ASP A 165 1.18 -12.48 -4.36
C ASP A 165 0.23 -13.12 -3.34
N LYS A 166 -0.97 -13.57 -3.79
CA LYS A 166 -1.97 -14.18 -2.89
C LYS A 166 -1.44 -15.35 -2.05
N ASN A 167 -0.45 -16.07 -2.56
CA ASN A 167 0.13 -17.26 -1.94
C ASN A 167 1.34 -16.97 -1.04
N ARG A 168 1.73 -15.69 -0.87
CA ARG A 168 2.85 -15.29 -0.02
C ARG A 168 2.35 -14.56 1.22
N PRO A 169 2.28 -15.23 2.39
CA PRO A 169 1.83 -14.61 3.63
C PRO A 169 2.63 -13.35 3.98
N GLY A 170 1.93 -12.28 4.36
CA GLY A 170 2.52 -11.01 4.79
C GLY A 170 3.01 -10.09 3.68
N SER A 171 2.98 -10.52 2.40
CA SER A 171 3.45 -9.70 1.28
C SER A 171 2.39 -9.36 0.25
N ALA A 172 1.18 -9.90 0.39
CA ALA A 172 0.12 -9.67 -0.57
C ALA A 172 -0.35 -8.21 -0.59
N ILE A 173 -0.65 -7.73 -1.80
CA ILE A 173 -1.15 -6.38 -2.04
C ILE A 173 -2.48 -6.48 -2.77
N LEU A 174 -3.54 -5.93 -2.17
CA LEU A 174 -4.84 -5.80 -2.80
C LEU A 174 -5.03 -4.37 -3.30
N ALA A 175 -5.21 -4.20 -4.60
CA ALA A 175 -5.56 -2.92 -5.22
C ALA A 175 -7.02 -2.95 -5.66
N VAL A 176 -7.86 -2.09 -5.08
CA VAL A 176 -9.29 -1.97 -5.38
C VAL A 176 -9.56 -0.69 -6.15
N GLY A 177 -10.09 -0.82 -7.37
CA GLY A 177 -10.47 0.30 -8.22
C GLY A 177 -11.97 0.60 -8.15
N CYS A 178 -12.34 1.86 -7.95
CA CYS A 178 -13.72 2.32 -7.89
C CYS A 178 -13.89 3.66 -8.59
N GLY A 179 -15.07 3.86 -9.20
CA GLY A 179 -15.43 5.12 -9.84
C GLY A 179 -15.28 5.12 -11.36
N ARG A 180 -15.30 6.33 -11.92
CA ARG A 180 -15.14 6.61 -13.36
C ARG A 180 -14.32 7.89 -13.51
N ILE A 181 -13.61 8.04 -14.61
CA ILE A 181 -12.92 9.28 -14.94
C ILE A 181 -13.94 10.43 -15.02
N PRO A 182 -13.62 11.62 -14.48
CA PRO A 182 -12.30 12.05 -13.95
C PRO A 182 -12.04 11.72 -12.46
N LYS A 183 -12.82 10.87 -11.82
CA LYS A 183 -12.66 10.49 -10.40
C LYS A 183 -12.58 8.96 -10.28
N PHE A 184 -11.48 8.37 -10.75
CA PHE A 184 -11.20 6.96 -10.51
C PHE A 184 -10.28 6.83 -9.30
N ILE A 185 -10.70 6.08 -8.29
CA ILE A 185 -9.94 5.92 -7.05
C ILE A 185 -9.38 4.50 -7.03
N ILE A 186 -8.08 4.38 -6.77
CA ILE A 186 -7.44 3.11 -6.45
C ILE A 186 -7.01 3.14 -4.99
N SER A 187 -7.49 2.16 -4.22
CA SER A 187 -7.12 1.95 -2.82
C SER A 187 -6.24 0.72 -2.71
N GLU A 188 -5.04 0.88 -2.15
CA GLU A 188 -4.10 -0.21 -1.88
C GLU A 188 -4.20 -0.67 -0.43
N PHE A 189 -4.34 -1.97 -0.22
CA PHE A 189 -4.35 -2.64 1.07
C PHE A 189 -3.20 -3.63 1.11
N TYR A 190 -2.28 -3.42 2.03
CA TYR A 190 -1.14 -4.31 2.28
C TYR A 190 -1.53 -5.33 3.36
N GLU A 191 -1.18 -6.60 3.18
CA GLU A 191 -1.58 -7.69 4.09
C GLU A 191 -1.07 -7.48 5.52
N ASP A 192 0.11 -6.88 5.70
CA ASP A 192 0.68 -6.56 7.00
C ASP A 192 -0.17 -5.56 7.80
N SER A 193 -0.89 -4.67 7.09
CA SER A 193 -1.70 -3.60 7.68
C SER A 193 -3.20 -3.92 7.68
N TYR A 194 -3.66 -4.69 6.70
CA TYR A 194 -5.08 -5.01 6.49
C TYR A 194 -5.30 -6.51 6.20
N PRO A 195 -4.86 -7.41 7.07
CA PRO A 195 -4.90 -8.86 6.80
C PRO A 195 -6.31 -9.38 6.53
N GLN A 196 -7.34 -8.84 7.22
CA GLN A 196 -8.72 -9.29 7.02
C GLN A 196 -9.26 -8.92 5.64
N VAL A 197 -8.91 -7.74 5.12
CA VAL A 197 -9.36 -7.26 3.81
C VAL A 197 -8.71 -8.07 2.70
N VAL A 198 -7.41 -8.35 2.83
CA VAL A 198 -6.67 -9.20 1.89
C VAL A 198 -7.17 -10.65 1.94
N ALA A 199 -7.47 -11.18 3.14
CA ALA A 199 -8.05 -12.52 3.33
C ALA A 199 -9.42 -12.63 2.63
N LEU A 200 -10.30 -11.64 2.79
CA LEU A 200 -11.60 -11.62 2.09
C LEU A 200 -11.44 -11.65 0.56
N ALA A 201 -10.48 -10.90 0.02
CA ALA A 201 -10.21 -10.93 -1.42
C ALA A 201 -9.69 -12.30 -1.87
N ARG A 202 -8.83 -12.92 -1.08
CA ARG A 202 -8.31 -14.27 -1.32
C ARG A 202 -9.42 -15.32 -1.32
N ASP A 203 -10.29 -15.28 -0.31
CA ASP A 203 -11.44 -16.19 -0.21
C ASP A 203 -12.42 -15.99 -1.37
N TYR A 204 -12.62 -14.75 -1.79
CA TYR A 204 -13.47 -14.45 -2.94
C TYR A 204 -12.89 -15.06 -4.22
N ILE A 205 -11.59 -14.90 -4.49
CA ILE A 205 -10.92 -15.52 -5.66
C ILE A 205 -11.04 -17.05 -5.61
N ASN A 206 -10.83 -17.65 -4.44
CA ASN A 206 -10.95 -19.10 -4.29
C ASN A 206 -12.37 -19.60 -4.64
N ARG A 207 -13.40 -18.88 -4.20
CA ARG A 207 -14.80 -19.19 -4.56
C ARG A 207 -15.05 -19.07 -6.06
N LEU A 208 -14.52 -18.03 -6.73
CA LEU A 208 -14.64 -17.90 -8.17
C LEU A 208 -13.99 -19.08 -8.92
N SER A 209 -12.83 -19.53 -8.45
CA SER A 209 -12.15 -20.69 -9.01
C SER A 209 -12.89 -22.01 -8.77
N GLU A 210 -13.63 -22.12 -7.65
CA GLU A 210 -14.49 -23.27 -7.36
C GLU A 210 -15.75 -23.27 -8.22
N GLU A 211 -16.35 -22.09 -8.43
CA GLU A 211 -17.52 -21.92 -9.27
C GLU A 211 -17.24 -22.36 -10.72
N GLU A 212 -16.09 -21.94 -11.29
CA GLU A 212 -15.67 -22.36 -12.63
C GLU A 212 -15.49 -23.88 -12.74
N ARG A 213 -14.93 -24.52 -11.73
CA ARG A 213 -14.74 -25.99 -11.72
C ARG A 213 -16.02 -26.79 -11.68
N ASN A 214 -17.10 -26.16 -11.19
CA ASN A 214 -18.40 -26.79 -11.03
C ASN A 214 -19.38 -26.46 -12.17
N ALA A 215 -19.00 -25.58 -13.10
CA ALA A 215 -19.80 -25.15 -14.25
C ALA A 215 -19.48 -26.00 -15.49
#